data_753b16b556eb92944b9510b2a49b8ad4
#
_entry.id   753b16b556eb92944b9510b2a49b8ad4
#
_cell.length_a   1.000
_cell.length_b   1.000
_cell.length_c   1.000
_cell.angle_alpha   90.00
_cell.angle_beta   90.00
_cell.angle_gamma   90.00
#
_symmetry.space_group_name_H-M   'P 1'
#
loop_
_entity.id
_entity.type
_entity.pdbx_description
1 polymer ?
#
loop_
_entity_poly.entity_id
_entity_poly.type
_entity_poly.pdbx_seq_one_letter_code
_entity_poly.pdbx_strand_id
1 'polypeptide(L)'
;MPDKNLKLIRKGLNDAHAALVQQHTGSLPNFIIIGAAKSATTTLTTILPNHPDIFISKPKEPKFFGRYYNKGWDWYASRFSEGQGSALRGEGSTMYTSQLKAFKNTPELMHQYLPKLKLIYIVRHPLDRIVSQWRHYRGRHPECPDFCDFMDNKKLRRLIVGCSMYYKQLPRF
;
A
#
# COMPACT_ATOMS: atom_id res chain seq x y z
N MET A 1 8.02 -23.00 24.65
CA MET A 1 6.83 -23.46 23.92
C MET A 1 5.95 -22.24 23.64
N PRO A 2 5.55 -21.93 22.40
CA PRO A 2 4.63 -20.83 22.17
C PRO A 2 3.28 -21.17 22.79
N ASP A 3 2.77 -20.25 23.59
CA ASP A 3 1.57 -20.34 24.38
C ASP A 3 0.36 -20.74 23.50
N LYS A 4 -0.27 -21.89 23.82
CA LYS A 4 -1.47 -22.40 23.12
C LYS A 4 -2.60 -21.36 23.13
N ASN A 5 -2.70 -20.55 24.19
CA ASN A 5 -3.68 -19.49 24.30
C ASN A 5 -3.46 -18.36 23.30
N LEU A 6 -2.21 -17.99 23.02
CA LEU A 6 -1.87 -16.98 22.00
C LEU A 6 -2.23 -17.46 20.58
N LYS A 7 -2.08 -18.75 20.28
CA LYS A 7 -2.52 -19.33 19.00
C LYS A 7 -4.04 -19.34 18.84
N LEU A 8 -4.78 -19.65 19.91
CA LEU A 8 -6.25 -19.64 19.93
C LEU A 8 -6.82 -18.22 19.79
N ILE A 9 -6.24 -17.23 20.50
CA ILE A 9 -6.63 -15.82 20.38
C ILE A 9 -6.36 -15.31 18.96
N ARG A 10 -5.20 -15.62 18.37
CA ARG A 10 -4.89 -15.25 16.99
C ARG A 10 -5.82 -15.90 15.99
N LYS A 11 -6.21 -17.17 16.20
CA LYS A 11 -7.18 -17.86 15.34
C LYS A 11 -8.55 -17.19 15.43
N GLY A 12 -9.06 -16.93 16.63
CA GLY A 12 -10.37 -16.27 16.81
C GLY A 12 -10.42 -14.86 16.22
N LEU A 13 -9.33 -14.07 16.32
CA LEU A 13 -9.21 -12.76 15.66
C LEU A 13 -9.20 -12.90 14.12
N ASN A 14 -8.54 -13.95 13.58
CA ASN A 14 -8.52 -14.20 12.15
C ASN A 14 -9.91 -14.61 11.63
N ASP A 15 -10.63 -15.44 12.34
CA ASP A 15 -11.98 -15.88 11.98
C ASP A 15 -12.97 -14.71 12.00
N ALA A 16 -12.91 -13.84 13.02
CA ALA A 16 -13.71 -12.62 13.10
C ALA A 16 -13.39 -11.64 11.95
N HIS A 17 -12.12 -11.45 11.62
CA HIS A 17 -11.70 -10.63 10.47
C HIS A 17 -12.15 -11.23 9.14
N ALA A 18 -12.10 -12.55 8.97
CA ALA A 18 -12.57 -13.22 7.76
C ALA A 18 -14.09 -13.02 7.56
N ALA A 19 -14.88 -13.12 8.64
CA ALA A 19 -16.32 -12.84 8.60
C ALA A 19 -16.63 -11.40 8.20
N LEU A 20 -15.88 -10.41 8.75
CA LEU A 20 -16.01 -9.00 8.37
C LEU A 20 -15.65 -8.77 6.90
N VAL A 21 -14.58 -9.39 6.40
CA VAL A 21 -14.22 -9.31 4.97
C VAL A 21 -15.33 -9.86 4.10
N GLN A 22 -15.95 -10.97 4.50
CA GLN A 22 -17.05 -11.59 3.76
C GLN A 22 -18.29 -10.69 3.70
N GLN A 23 -18.62 -9.97 4.77
CA GLN A 23 -19.70 -8.97 4.78
C GLN A 23 -19.46 -7.83 3.79
N HIS A 24 -18.20 -7.49 3.52
CA HIS A 24 -17.80 -6.39 2.64
C HIS A 24 -17.35 -6.81 1.23
N THR A 25 -17.51 -8.08 0.85
CA THR A 25 -16.96 -8.60 -0.42
C THR A 25 -17.34 -7.76 -1.64
N GLY A 26 -18.55 -7.19 -1.68
CA GLY A 26 -19.01 -6.29 -2.74
C GLY A 26 -18.48 -4.86 -2.69
N SER A 27 -17.84 -4.47 -1.57
CA SER A 27 -17.38 -3.09 -1.32
C SER A 27 -15.87 -2.98 -1.17
N LEU A 28 -15.12 -4.09 -1.21
CA LEU A 28 -13.67 -4.09 -1.09
C LEU A 28 -13.00 -3.98 -2.47
N PRO A 29 -11.72 -3.55 -2.53
CA PRO A 29 -10.99 -3.49 -3.79
C PRO A 29 -10.72 -4.87 -4.35
N ASN A 30 -10.70 -4.98 -5.67
CA ASN A 30 -10.27 -6.16 -6.41
C ASN A 30 -8.93 -5.94 -7.15
N PHE A 31 -8.38 -4.73 -7.09
CA PHE A 31 -7.00 -4.45 -7.48
C PHE A 31 -6.38 -3.36 -6.61
N ILE A 32 -5.05 -3.38 -6.46
CA ILE A 32 -4.28 -2.35 -5.74
C ILE A 32 -3.01 -1.99 -6.51
N ILE A 33 -2.76 -0.70 -6.65
CA ILE A 33 -1.48 -0.18 -7.14
C ILE A 33 -0.55 -0.04 -5.92
N ILE A 34 0.29 -1.06 -5.72
CA ILE A 34 1.13 -1.21 -4.51
C ILE A 34 2.40 -0.35 -4.52
N GLY A 35 2.75 0.24 -5.64
CA GLY A 35 3.97 1.04 -5.83
C GLY A 35 4.36 1.19 -7.30
N ALA A 36 5.56 1.69 -7.54
CA ALA A 36 6.44 2.33 -6.57
C ALA A 36 6.11 3.83 -6.45
N ALA A 37 6.33 4.39 -5.27
CA ALA A 37 6.23 5.84 -5.11
C ALA A 37 7.16 6.55 -6.10
N LYS A 38 6.69 7.64 -6.74
CA LYS A 38 7.43 8.43 -7.76
C LYS A 38 7.62 7.72 -9.12
N SER A 39 6.74 6.76 -9.44
CA SER A 39 6.70 6.03 -10.72
C SER A 39 5.37 6.26 -11.46
N ALA A 40 4.88 7.50 -11.51
CA ALA A 40 3.65 7.90 -12.20
C ALA A 40 2.34 7.24 -11.69
N THR A 41 2.33 6.68 -10.48
CA THR A 41 1.12 6.07 -9.89
C THR A 41 -0.03 7.05 -9.71
N THR A 42 0.25 8.35 -9.49
CA THR A 42 -0.78 9.39 -9.43
C THR A 42 -1.46 9.57 -10.78
N THR A 43 -0.68 9.64 -11.87
CA THR A 43 -1.21 9.72 -13.23
C THR A 43 -2.13 8.53 -13.51
N LEU A 44 -1.69 7.31 -13.20
CA LEU A 44 -2.51 6.13 -13.42
C LEU A 44 -3.82 6.18 -12.61
N THR A 45 -3.78 6.52 -11.32
CA THR A 45 -4.99 6.62 -10.49
C THR A 45 -5.93 7.77 -10.89
N THR A 46 -5.44 8.76 -11.63
CA THR A 46 -6.27 9.85 -12.19
C THR A 46 -6.91 9.46 -13.52
N ILE A 47 -6.21 8.67 -14.34
CA ILE A 47 -6.70 8.28 -15.68
C ILE A 47 -7.68 7.10 -15.59
N LEU A 48 -7.43 6.11 -14.73
CA LEU A 48 -8.26 4.91 -14.63
C LEU A 48 -9.76 5.20 -14.42
N PRO A 49 -10.18 6.15 -13.57
CA PRO A 49 -11.58 6.47 -13.35
C PRO A 49 -12.29 7.12 -14.56
N ASN A 50 -11.58 7.43 -15.65
CA ASN A 50 -12.22 7.85 -16.91
C ASN A 50 -12.95 6.68 -17.60
N HIS A 51 -12.63 5.45 -17.22
CA HIS A 51 -13.38 4.27 -17.64
C HIS A 51 -14.58 4.05 -16.71
N PRO A 52 -15.80 3.87 -17.22
CA PRO A 52 -17.03 3.81 -16.40
C PRO A 52 -17.05 2.67 -15.39
N ASP A 53 -16.36 1.56 -15.71
CA ASP A 53 -16.32 0.37 -14.86
C ASP A 53 -15.20 0.39 -13.81
N ILE A 54 -14.41 1.47 -13.72
CA ILE A 54 -13.26 1.54 -12.82
C ILE A 54 -13.46 2.64 -11.77
N PHE A 55 -13.43 2.25 -10.51
CA PHE A 55 -13.44 3.16 -9.38
C PHE A 55 -12.10 3.13 -8.63
N ILE A 56 -11.61 4.29 -8.23
CA ILE A 56 -10.45 4.45 -7.35
C ILE A 56 -10.89 5.10 -6.04
N SER A 57 -10.45 4.51 -4.92
CA SER A 57 -10.78 4.97 -3.56
C SER A 57 -10.48 6.47 -3.33
N LYS A 58 -11.29 7.09 -2.49
CA LYS A 58 -11.06 8.43 -1.97
C LYS A 58 -10.88 8.38 -0.44
N PRO A 59 -9.74 8.87 0.08
CA PRO A 59 -8.57 9.36 -0.64
C PRO A 59 -7.83 8.24 -1.40
N LYS A 60 -7.01 8.65 -2.38
CA LYS A 60 -6.23 7.76 -3.26
C LYS A 60 -5.41 6.72 -2.51
N GLU A 61 -4.78 7.08 -1.40
CA GLU A 61 -3.88 6.26 -0.60
C GLU A 61 -4.47 5.99 0.80
N PRO A 62 -5.41 5.06 0.97
CA PRO A 62 -5.94 4.71 2.28
C PRO A 62 -4.90 4.06 3.19
N LYS A 63 -3.85 3.41 2.65
CA LYS A 63 -2.74 2.75 3.41
C LYS A 63 -3.25 1.78 4.47
N PHE A 64 -4.36 1.10 4.19
CA PHE A 64 -5.04 0.23 5.13
C PHE A 64 -4.14 -0.93 5.59
N PHE A 65 -3.58 -1.72 4.67
CA PHE A 65 -2.73 -2.87 4.98
C PHE A 65 -1.36 -2.50 5.60
N GLY A 66 -1.29 -1.39 6.29
CA GLY A 66 -0.10 -0.90 6.96
C GLY A 66 -0.44 0.07 8.06
N ARG A 67 -0.39 1.37 7.75
CA ARG A 67 -0.52 2.43 8.75
C ARG A 67 -1.88 2.48 9.44
N TYR A 68 -2.95 2.11 8.75
CA TYR A 68 -4.33 2.29 9.22
C TYR A 68 -5.12 0.99 9.37
N TYR A 69 -4.42 -0.14 9.52
CA TYR A 69 -5.07 -1.44 9.70
C TYR A 69 -5.97 -1.48 10.95
N ASN A 70 -5.60 -0.76 11.99
CA ASN A 70 -6.37 -0.62 13.23
C ASN A 70 -7.69 0.14 13.08
N LYS A 71 -7.96 0.80 11.96
CA LYS A 71 -9.24 1.46 11.68
C LYS A 71 -10.37 0.49 11.34
N GLY A 72 -10.04 -0.77 11.06
CA GLY A 72 -11.01 -1.83 10.79
C GLY A 72 -11.54 -1.84 9.36
N TRP A 73 -12.24 -2.92 9.04
CA TRP A 73 -12.72 -3.23 7.70
C TRP A 73 -13.86 -2.31 7.25
N ASP A 74 -14.76 -1.90 8.16
CA ASP A 74 -15.84 -0.93 7.87
C ASP A 74 -15.26 0.39 7.35
N TRP A 75 -14.21 0.88 8.02
CA TRP A 75 -13.52 2.09 7.56
C TRP A 75 -12.88 1.88 6.19
N TYR A 76 -12.29 0.71 5.94
CA TYR A 76 -11.67 0.43 4.64
C TYR A 76 -12.71 0.31 3.53
N ALA A 77 -13.80 -0.43 3.77
CA ALA A 77 -14.91 -0.59 2.84
C ALA A 77 -15.57 0.76 2.50
N SER A 78 -15.71 1.66 3.48
CA SER A 78 -16.27 2.99 3.24
C SER A 78 -15.48 3.83 2.22
N ARG A 79 -14.20 3.50 1.97
CA ARG A 79 -13.39 4.18 0.92
C ARG A 79 -13.84 3.84 -0.49
N PHE A 80 -14.67 2.84 -0.66
CA PHE A 80 -15.16 2.33 -1.95
C PHE A 80 -16.68 2.46 -2.11
N SER A 81 -17.39 3.10 -1.17
CA SER A 81 -18.86 3.22 -1.19
C SER A 81 -19.40 3.86 -2.46
N GLU A 82 -18.72 4.89 -2.99
CA GLU A 82 -19.13 5.54 -4.25
C GLU A 82 -18.86 4.65 -5.49
N GLY A 83 -18.07 3.60 -5.36
CA GLY A 83 -17.74 2.64 -6.43
C GLY A 83 -18.59 1.38 -6.41
N GLN A 84 -19.68 1.36 -5.64
CA GLN A 84 -20.63 0.24 -5.69
C GLN A 84 -21.24 0.12 -7.09
N GLY A 85 -21.15 -1.08 -7.67
CA GLY A 85 -21.56 -1.30 -9.06
C GLY A 85 -20.43 -1.25 -10.09
N SER A 86 -19.28 -0.61 -9.79
CA SER A 86 -18.11 -0.67 -10.67
C SER A 86 -17.52 -2.09 -10.69
N ALA A 87 -17.19 -2.60 -11.88
CA ALA A 87 -16.59 -3.92 -12.04
C ALA A 87 -15.21 -4.01 -11.40
N LEU A 88 -14.43 -2.91 -11.47
CA LEU A 88 -13.10 -2.78 -10.90
C LEU A 88 -13.08 -1.68 -9.83
N ARG A 89 -12.71 -2.04 -8.63
CA ARG A 89 -12.51 -1.13 -7.52
C ARG A 89 -11.08 -1.24 -7.04
N GLY A 90 -10.38 -0.10 -6.98
CA GLY A 90 -8.97 -0.09 -6.63
C GLY A 90 -8.55 1.04 -5.71
N GLU A 91 -7.33 0.93 -5.23
CA GLU A 91 -6.61 1.99 -4.53
C GLU A 91 -5.16 2.09 -5.01
N GLY A 92 -4.46 3.18 -4.66
CA GLY A 92 -3.07 3.39 -5.04
C GLY A 92 -2.17 3.74 -3.86
N SER A 93 -1.99 2.83 -2.90
CA SER A 93 -1.12 3.03 -1.74
C SER A 93 0.32 2.61 -2.02
N THR A 94 1.07 3.54 -2.57
CA THR A 94 2.43 3.31 -3.11
C THR A 94 3.50 2.93 -2.08
N MET A 95 3.18 3.04 -0.79
CA MET A 95 4.08 2.67 0.31
C MET A 95 3.98 1.20 0.72
N TYR A 96 3.03 0.42 0.18
CA TYR A 96 2.87 -0.98 0.54
C TYR A 96 4.13 -1.82 0.27
N THR A 97 4.86 -1.50 -0.79
CA THR A 97 6.13 -2.16 -1.12
C THR A 97 7.32 -1.64 -0.31
N SER A 98 7.14 -0.60 0.51
CA SER A 98 8.24 -0.05 1.28
C SER A 98 8.75 -1.00 2.36
N GLN A 99 10.02 -0.85 2.74
CA GLN A 99 10.65 -1.60 3.83
C GLN A 99 10.45 -0.96 5.21
N LEU A 100 9.52 0.00 5.33
CA LEU A 100 9.20 0.62 6.61
C LEU A 100 8.43 -0.36 7.51
N LYS A 101 8.68 -0.28 8.81
CA LYS A 101 8.07 -1.18 9.81
C LYS A 101 6.54 -1.27 9.68
N ALA A 102 5.88 -0.13 9.41
CA ALA A 102 4.42 -0.07 9.27
C ALA A 102 3.84 -0.90 8.12
N PHE A 103 4.68 -1.29 7.14
CA PHE A 103 4.26 -2.03 5.94
C PHE A 103 4.92 -3.41 5.84
N LYS A 104 5.52 -3.88 6.95
CA LYS A 104 6.23 -5.16 6.97
C LYS A 104 5.32 -6.34 6.64
N ASN A 105 4.12 -6.36 7.19
CA ASN A 105 3.17 -7.48 7.06
C ASN A 105 2.10 -7.23 5.98
N THR A 106 2.29 -6.24 5.12
CA THR A 106 1.32 -5.89 4.06
C THR A 106 1.04 -7.06 3.11
N PRO A 107 2.06 -7.77 2.58
CA PRO A 107 1.80 -8.88 1.66
C PRO A 107 1.01 -10.01 2.30
N GLU A 108 1.38 -10.38 3.53
CA GLU A 108 0.73 -11.46 4.28
C GLU A 108 -0.75 -11.12 4.57
N LEU A 109 -1.04 -9.88 4.97
CA LEU A 109 -2.41 -9.42 5.21
C LEU A 109 -3.23 -9.40 3.92
N MET A 110 -2.67 -8.91 2.81
CA MET A 110 -3.35 -8.91 1.53
C MET A 110 -3.67 -10.33 1.06
N HIS A 111 -2.70 -11.25 1.12
CA HIS A 111 -2.89 -12.64 0.73
C HIS A 111 -3.93 -13.34 1.63
N GLN A 112 -3.87 -13.10 2.93
CA GLN A 112 -4.77 -13.73 3.89
C GLN A 112 -6.23 -13.33 3.69
N TYR A 113 -6.49 -12.04 3.47
CA TYR A 113 -7.87 -11.52 3.45
C TYR A 113 -8.43 -11.26 2.06
N LEU A 114 -7.58 -11.00 1.08
CA LEU A 114 -7.97 -10.74 -0.31
C LEU A 114 -7.12 -11.59 -1.29
N PRO A 115 -7.22 -12.94 -1.22
CA PRO A 115 -6.34 -13.83 -2.00
C PRO A 115 -6.51 -13.71 -3.53
N LYS A 116 -7.62 -13.13 -4.01
CA LYS A 116 -7.87 -12.88 -5.44
C LYS A 116 -7.51 -11.46 -5.89
N LEU A 117 -6.88 -10.67 -5.00
CA LEU A 117 -6.52 -9.29 -5.27
C LEU A 117 -5.49 -9.21 -6.41
N LYS A 118 -5.76 -8.37 -7.40
CA LYS A 118 -4.81 -8.07 -8.47
C LYS A 118 -3.88 -6.95 -8.02
N LEU A 119 -2.57 -7.18 -8.14
CA LEU A 119 -1.55 -6.20 -7.75
C LEU A 119 -0.92 -5.55 -8.98
N ILE A 120 -0.84 -4.23 -8.98
CA ILE A 120 -0.17 -3.45 -10.00
C ILE A 120 1.07 -2.79 -9.38
N TYR A 121 2.23 -3.06 -9.95
CA TYR A 121 3.49 -2.47 -9.52
C TYR A 121 4.18 -1.76 -10.69
N ILE A 122 4.20 -0.43 -10.66
CA ILE A 122 4.83 0.40 -11.68
C ILE A 122 6.23 0.74 -11.21
N VAL A 123 7.20 0.50 -12.06
CA VAL A 123 8.61 0.81 -11.80
C VAL A 123 9.09 1.96 -12.68
N ARG A 124 10.11 2.63 -12.25
CA ARG A 124 10.84 3.67 -12.96
C ARG A 124 12.33 3.37 -12.89
N HIS A 125 13.14 3.94 -13.78
CA HIS A 125 14.59 3.84 -13.64
C HIS A 125 15.00 4.19 -12.18
N PRO A 126 15.74 3.33 -11.48
CA PRO A 126 15.99 3.47 -10.04
C PRO A 126 16.60 4.81 -9.64
N LEU A 127 17.57 5.31 -10.41
CA LEU A 127 18.23 6.59 -10.12
C LEU A 127 17.27 7.76 -10.29
N ASP A 128 16.47 7.78 -11.37
CA ASP A 128 15.45 8.82 -11.59
C ASP A 128 14.40 8.84 -10.49
N ARG A 129 14.03 7.65 -9.99
CA ARG A 129 13.10 7.55 -8.88
C ARG A 129 13.71 8.11 -7.59
N ILE A 130 15.00 7.81 -7.30
CA ILE A 130 15.74 8.34 -6.15
C ILE A 130 15.74 9.86 -6.18
N VAL A 131 16.16 10.47 -7.29
CA VAL A 131 16.17 11.93 -7.46
C VAL A 131 14.77 12.53 -7.24
N SER A 132 13.74 11.93 -7.87
CA SER A 132 12.36 12.38 -7.72
C SER A 132 11.84 12.26 -6.28
N GLN A 133 12.23 11.20 -5.57
CA GLN A 133 11.84 11.00 -4.17
C GLN A 133 12.53 11.99 -3.24
N TRP A 134 13.81 12.25 -3.45
CA TRP A 134 14.57 13.22 -2.66
C TRP A 134 13.98 14.63 -2.85
N ARG A 135 13.75 15.08 -4.10
CA ARG A 135 13.12 16.38 -4.39
C ARG A 135 11.76 16.51 -3.70
N HIS A 136 10.94 15.46 -3.76
CA HIS A 136 9.62 15.45 -3.13
C HIS A 136 9.69 15.51 -1.61
N TYR A 137 10.68 14.84 -1.00
CA TYR A 137 10.90 14.88 0.44
C TYR A 137 11.41 16.25 0.88
N ARG A 138 12.42 16.77 0.21
CA ARG A 138 13.02 18.09 0.49
C ARG A 138 11.99 19.23 0.38
N GLY A 139 11.10 19.18 -0.60
CA GLY A 139 10.03 20.18 -0.75
C GLY A 139 9.03 20.25 0.42
N ARG A 140 9.03 19.23 1.31
CA ARG A 140 8.19 19.17 2.52
C ARG A 140 8.98 19.25 3.82
N HIS A 141 10.28 19.12 3.73
CA HIS A 141 11.24 19.04 4.83
C HIS A 141 12.46 19.90 4.48
N PRO A 142 12.40 21.23 4.73
CA PRO A 142 13.51 22.14 4.42
C PRO A 142 14.83 21.73 5.07
N GLU A 143 14.75 21.04 6.22
CA GLU A 143 15.89 20.48 6.95
C GLU A 143 16.53 19.26 6.27
N CYS A 144 15.98 18.78 5.15
CA CYS A 144 16.52 17.62 4.44
C CYS A 144 17.93 17.96 3.89
N PRO A 145 18.94 17.12 4.14
CA PRO A 145 20.29 17.29 3.60
C PRO A 145 20.30 17.40 2.08
N ASP A 146 21.35 17.97 1.54
CA ASP A 146 21.60 18.01 0.11
C ASP A 146 21.70 16.61 -0.49
N PHE A 147 21.56 16.52 -1.82
CA PHE A 147 21.45 15.22 -2.50
C PHE A 147 22.71 14.36 -2.31
N CYS A 148 23.87 14.98 -2.17
CA CYS A 148 25.12 14.26 -1.92
C CYS A 148 25.21 13.71 -0.49
N ASP A 149 24.57 14.37 0.47
CA ASP A 149 24.76 14.11 1.91
C ASP A 149 23.65 13.25 2.53
N PHE A 150 22.47 13.12 1.86
CA PHE A 150 21.36 12.35 2.44
C PHE A 150 21.68 10.86 2.67
N MET A 151 22.69 10.33 1.98
CA MET A 151 23.10 8.93 2.07
C MET A 151 23.62 8.55 3.46
N ASP A 152 24.19 9.49 4.19
CA ASP A 152 24.69 9.28 5.57
C ASP A 152 23.54 9.16 6.57
N ASN A 153 22.39 9.73 6.26
CA ASN A 153 21.19 9.57 7.06
C ASN A 153 20.52 8.22 6.79
N LYS A 154 20.68 7.26 7.71
CA LYS A 154 20.15 5.90 7.60
C LYS A 154 18.64 5.84 7.34
N LYS A 155 17.85 6.75 7.93
CA LYS A 155 16.39 6.83 7.76
C LYS A 155 16.05 7.31 6.35
N LEU A 156 16.69 8.38 5.87
CA LEU A 156 16.49 8.92 4.53
C LEU A 156 16.95 7.93 3.45
N ARG A 157 18.11 7.32 3.62
CA ARG A 157 18.61 6.28 2.71
C ARG A 157 17.61 5.14 2.58
N ARG A 158 17.04 4.64 3.68
CA ARG A 158 16.01 3.60 3.63
C ARG A 158 14.74 4.06 2.91
N LEU A 159 14.30 5.29 3.16
CA LEU A 159 13.10 5.86 2.53
C LEU A 159 13.31 6.16 1.05
N ILE A 160 14.45 6.70 0.67
CA ILE A 160 14.71 7.20 -0.68
C ILE A 160 15.28 6.08 -1.55
N VAL A 161 16.38 5.45 -1.16
CA VAL A 161 17.03 4.39 -1.95
C VAL A 161 16.34 3.05 -1.78
N GLY A 162 15.98 2.67 -0.56
CA GLY A 162 15.35 1.38 -0.25
C GLY A 162 14.10 1.11 -1.08
N CYS A 163 13.29 2.15 -1.36
CA CYS A 163 12.12 2.04 -2.23
C CYS A 163 12.44 1.89 -3.73
N SER A 164 13.71 1.97 -4.15
CA SER A 164 14.17 1.66 -5.52
C SER A 164 14.79 0.27 -5.65
N MET A 165 14.91 -0.46 -4.56
CA MET A 165 15.40 -1.84 -4.57
C MET A 165 14.26 -2.81 -4.90
N TYR A 166 13.73 -2.72 -6.11
CA TYR A 166 12.56 -3.49 -6.56
C TYR A 166 12.72 -4.99 -6.38
N TYR A 167 13.91 -5.52 -6.64
CA TYR A 167 14.24 -6.93 -6.48
C TYR A 167 14.10 -7.45 -5.03
N LYS A 168 14.15 -6.54 -4.03
CA LYS A 168 13.89 -6.89 -2.61
C LYS A 168 12.42 -6.77 -2.22
N GLN A 169 11.64 -6.09 -3.04
CA GLN A 169 10.24 -5.78 -2.75
C GLN A 169 9.30 -6.79 -3.40
N LEU A 170 9.52 -7.08 -4.70
CA LEU A 170 8.67 -7.99 -5.48
C LEU A 170 8.53 -9.40 -4.90
N PRO A 171 9.59 -10.06 -4.42
CA PRO A 171 9.47 -11.42 -3.88
C PRO A 171 8.62 -11.53 -2.61
N ARG A 172 8.17 -10.40 -2.06
CA ARG A 172 7.29 -10.39 -0.86
C ARG A 172 5.81 -10.51 -1.22
N PHE A 173 5.43 -10.20 -2.45
CA PHE A 173 4.07 -10.20 -2.98
C PHE A 173 3.83 -11.35 -3.95
#